data_b7a2ac804b76fa02371802f9bc4ff50e
#
_entry.id   b7a2ac804b76fa02371802f9bc4ff50e
#
_cell.length_a   1.000
_cell.length_b   1.000
_cell.length_c   1.000
_cell.angle_alpha   90.00
_cell.angle_beta   90.00
_cell.angle_gamma   90.00
#
_symmetry.space_group_name_H-M   'P 1'
#
loop_
_entity.id
_entity.type
_entity.pdbx_description
1 polymer ?
#
loop_
_entity_poly.entity_id
_entity_poly.type
_entity_poly.pdbx_seq_one_letter_code
_entity_poly.pdbx_strand_id
1 'polypeptide(L)'
;MAFAPDGRLFVCLQSGQVRVINKDGVLLANPFVRLSVDSNGERGLLGVAFDPNFGSNHYVYLYYTVPGSSAHNRISRFSANGNVAAANSEFVLVDLDNLSNATNHNGGAIHFGPDGKLYAAVGDNANGANAQSLGNRLGKILRINSNGTIPQDNPRSFPGIAGSTSGANRTIWAVGLRNPFTFAFQPGTARMFINDVGQTTWEEINNGVAGSSYGWPVAEGPASPPNPNFQDPIFFYGHGSSSTTGCAIVGGAFYNPSVLQFPSRFVGKYFFADLCTGWIRVLDPSNNTASDFASDISSPVDLHVGPDGALYYLTRSGVFRIQATPSQAMNISTRARVETGDNVLIGGFIVTGSVAKKVIVRAIGPSLSQHGVSDVLADPTLELHHGNGALLRWNDNWRDDPNQASQISASGLAPSSNLESAIIATLQPGNYTAIVRGKNSRQGIALAEVYDLAPTADSQLGNISGRSYVQTSDDVMIGGFIIGNNIGATKVIIRAIGPSLSQYGLSTVLADPTLELHDGNGALLESNDNWRDDPDQAARVRAANLTPSNPLESAISASLAPGNYTAIVRGKNNGVGIGLVEIYSFLP
;
A
#
# COMPACT_ATOMS: atom_id res chain seq x y z
N MET A 1 -11.50 -11.21 11.66
CA MET A 1 -10.13 -11.14 12.24
C MET A 1 -9.92 -9.84 13.00
N ALA A 2 -8.91 -9.73 13.89
CA ALA A 2 -8.57 -8.47 14.55
C ALA A 2 -7.09 -8.42 14.95
N PHE A 3 -6.49 -7.25 14.86
CA PHE A 3 -5.16 -7.01 15.40
C PHE A 3 -5.22 -6.73 16.91
N ALA A 4 -4.42 -7.45 17.68
CA ALA A 4 -4.18 -7.11 19.05
C ALA A 4 -3.32 -5.83 19.16
N PRO A 5 -3.44 -5.04 20.25
CA PRO A 5 -2.63 -3.84 20.44
C PRO A 5 -1.11 -4.07 20.44
N ASP A 6 -0.66 -5.31 20.63
CA ASP A 6 0.75 -5.72 20.58
C ASP A 6 1.22 -6.17 19.18
N GLY A 7 0.36 -6.04 18.16
CA GLY A 7 0.66 -6.32 16.76
C GLY A 7 0.39 -7.75 16.29
N ARG A 8 -0.04 -8.67 17.16
CA ARG A 8 -0.47 -10.01 16.75
C ARG A 8 -1.83 -9.94 16.04
N LEU A 9 -2.05 -10.83 15.07
CA LEU A 9 -3.33 -10.95 14.37
C LEU A 9 -4.06 -12.21 14.83
N PHE A 10 -5.31 -12.05 15.29
CA PHE A 10 -6.19 -13.15 15.71
C PHE A 10 -7.23 -13.39 14.61
N VAL A 11 -7.40 -14.65 14.24
CA VAL A 11 -8.28 -15.08 13.13
C VAL A 11 -9.25 -16.13 13.65
N CYS A 12 -10.55 -15.86 13.53
CA CYS A 12 -11.60 -16.81 13.83
C CYS A 12 -11.74 -17.83 12.70
N LEU A 13 -11.59 -19.11 13.00
CA LEU A 13 -12.06 -20.18 12.13
C LEU A 13 -13.50 -20.52 12.51
N GLN A 14 -14.38 -20.56 11.53
CA GLN A 14 -15.82 -20.81 11.72
C GLN A 14 -16.09 -22.05 12.60
N SER A 15 -15.20 -23.06 12.51
CA SER A 15 -15.25 -24.32 13.28
C SER A 15 -14.92 -24.19 14.78
N GLY A 16 -14.72 -22.97 15.30
CA GLY A 16 -14.55 -22.72 16.73
C GLY A 16 -13.12 -22.54 17.23
N GLN A 17 -12.15 -22.32 16.34
CA GLN A 17 -10.77 -22.01 16.74
C GLN A 17 -10.43 -20.54 16.50
N VAL A 18 -9.77 -19.90 17.47
CA VAL A 18 -9.07 -18.64 17.22
C VAL A 18 -7.60 -18.93 16.94
N ARG A 19 -7.13 -18.65 15.73
CA ARG A 19 -5.72 -18.79 15.35
C ARG A 19 -4.98 -17.49 15.58
N VAL A 20 -3.69 -17.58 15.86
CA VAL A 20 -2.83 -16.42 16.12
C VAL A 20 -1.69 -16.41 15.12
N ILE A 21 -1.52 -15.27 14.46
CA ILE A 21 -0.35 -14.94 13.65
C ILE A 21 0.47 -13.92 14.45
N ASN A 22 1.76 -14.21 14.67
CA ASN A 22 2.61 -13.30 15.43
C ASN A 22 2.95 -12.02 14.60
N LYS A 23 3.58 -11.05 15.24
CA LYS A 23 3.96 -9.78 14.60
C LYS A 23 4.92 -9.94 13.40
N ASP A 24 5.58 -11.09 13.29
CA ASP A 24 6.51 -11.41 12.20
C ASP A 24 5.80 -12.16 11.04
N GLY A 25 4.46 -12.29 11.10
CA GLY A 25 3.64 -12.95 10.08
C GLY A 25 3.60 -14.48 10.18
N VAL A 26 4.12 -15.08 11.26
CA VAL A 26 4.17 -16.53 11.44
C VAL A 26 2.90 -17.03 12.14
N LEU A 27 2.22 -18.00 11.53
CA LEU A 27 1.07 -18.69 12.13
C LEU A 27 1.56 -19.61 13.25
N LEU A 28 1.08 -19.36 14.48
CA LEU A 28 1.44 -20.18 15.63
C LEU A 28 0.78 -21.56 15.58
N ALA A 29 1.49 -22.57 16.08
CA ALA A 29 1.02 -23.97 16.06
C ALA A 29 -0.26 -24.17 16.89
N ASN A 30 -0.30 -23.60 18.09
CA ASN A 30 -1.44 -23.71 18.99
C ASN A 30 -2.43 -22.56 18.75
N PRO A 31 -3.76 -22.83 18.73
CA PRO A 31 -4.77 -21.79 18.71
C PRO A 31 -4.82 -21.06 20.06
N PHE A 32 -5.33 -19.82 20.07
CA PHE A 32 -5.63 -19.08 21.29
C PHE A 32 -6.67 -19.80 22.16
N VAL A 33 -7.75 -20.29 21.52
CA VAL A 33 -8.82 -21.06 22.17
C VAL A 33 -9.49 -21.99 21.16
N ARG A 34 -10.09 -23.07 21.67
CA ARG A 34 -10.99 -23.97 20.93
C ARG A 34 -12.33 -23.99 21.65
N LEU A 35 -13.39 -23.63 20.93
CA LEU A 35 -14.78 -23.62 21.40
C LEU A 35 -15.58 -24.69 20.70
N SER A 36 -16.53 -25.30 21.40
CA SER A 36 -17.58 -26.10 20.78
C SER A 36 -18.64 -25.15 20.23
N VAL A 37 -18.83 -25.12 18.91
CA VAL A 37 -19.75 -24.21 18.22
C VAL A 37 -20.64 -24.98 17.26
N ASP A 38 -21.84 -24.44 16.99
CA ASP A 38 -22.62 -24.80 15.81
C ASP A 38 -22.04 -24.03 14.62
N SER A 39 -21.47 -24.73 13.64
CA SER A 39 -20.84 -24.12 12.45
C SER A 39 -21.60 -24.40 11.16
N ASN A 40 -22.91 -24.67 11.24
CA ASN A 40 -23.75 -24.89 10.07
C ASN A 40 -24.08 -23.57 9.35
N GLY A 41 -23.94 -23.54 8.03
CA GLY A 41 -24.23 -22.35 7.20
C GLY A 41 -23.30 -21.18 7.56
N GLU A 42 -23.87 -20.06 8.04
CA GLU A 42 -23.14 -18.88 8.50
C GLU A 42 -22.86 -18.87 10.01
N ARG A 43 -23.34 -19.88 10.75
CA ARG A 43 -23.08 -20.02 12.19
C ARG A 43 -21.61 -20.37 12.46
N GLY A 44 -21.17 -20.21 13.69
CA GLY A 44 -19.81 -20.58 14.09
C GLY A 44 -19.15 -19.59 15.03
N LEU A 45 -17.82 -19.57 15.02
CA LEU A 45 -17.01 -18.54 15.67
C LEU A 45 -16.77 -17.42 14.65
N LEU A 46 -17.41 -16.26 14.86
CA LEU A 46 -17.59 -15.25 13.82
C LEU A 46 -16.81 -13.95 14.09
N GLY A 47 -16.64 -13.55 15.36
CA GLY A 47 -16.01 -12.29 15.69
C GLY A 47 -15.01 -12.35 16.82
N VAL A 48 -14.00 -11.48 16.77
CA VAL A 48 -13.00 -11.26 17.81
C VAL A 48 -12.72 -9.76 17.96
N ALA A 49 -12.62 -9.30 19.21
CA ALA A 49 -12.21 -7.93 19.54
C ALA A 49 -11.31 -7.92 20.77
N PHE A 50 -10.51 -6.87 20.91
CA PHE A 50 -9.65 -6.65 22.05
C PHE A 50 -10.17 -5.50 22.90
N ASP A 51 -10.05 -5.66 24.24
CA ASP A 51 -10.34 -4.56 25.16
C ASP A 51 -9.44 -3.35 24.85
N PRO A 52 -9.95 -2.11 24.90
CA PRO A 52 -9.11 -0.91 24.75
C PRO A 52 -7.94 -0.85 25.74
N ASN A 53 -8.07 -1.51 26.91
CA ASN A 53 -7.03 -1.62 27.92
C ASN A 53 -6.32 -2.99 27.89
N PHE A 54 -6.28 -3.66 26.73
CA PHE A 54 -5.70 -5.01 26.59
C PHE A 54 -4.29 -5.13 27.15
N GLY A 55 -3.47 -4.08 27.01
CA GLY A 55 -2.11 -4.07 27.56
C GLY A 55 -2.04 -4.27 29.09
N SER A 56 -3.12 -4.00 29.82
CA SER A 56 -3.20 -4.19 31.29
C SER A 56 -4.11 -5.32 31.74
N ASN A 57 -5.24 -5.52 31.06
CA ASN A 57 -6.25 -6.50 31.49
C ASN A 57 -6.25 -7.80 30.66
N HIS A 58 -5.62 -7.79 29.49
CA HIS A 58 -5.49 -8.94 28.58
C HIS A 58 -6.83 -9.55 28.15
N TYR A 59 -7.90 -8.76 28.05
CA TYR A 59 -9.22 -9.24 27.68
C TYR A 59 -9.42 -9.34 26.18
N VAL A 60 -9.93 -10.52 25.74
CA VAL A 60 -10.30 -10.84 24.36
C VAL A 60 -11.78 -11.21 24.33
N TYR A 61 -12.53 -10.62 23.40
CA TYR A 61 -13.98 -10.84 23.25
C TYR A 61 -14.23 -11.67 22.01
N LEU A 62 -15.13 -12.65 22.11
CA LEU A 62 -15.49 -13.54 21.02
C LEU A 62 -17.02 -13.56 20.84
N TYR A 63 -17.45 -13.57 19.58
CA TYR A 63 -18.84 -13.78 19.16
C TYR A 63 -18.93 -15.14 18.48
N TYR A 64 -19.81 -16.03 18.97
CA TYR A 64 -19.94 -17.38 18.44
C TYR A 64 -21.31 -17.96 18.67
N THR A 65 -21.68 -19.02 17.89
CA THR A 65 -22.93 -19.74 18.02
C THR A 65 -22.80 -20.94 18.96
N VAL A 66 -23.54 -20.94 20.04
CA VAL A 66 -23.64 -22.05 21.02
C VAL A 66 -24.47 -23.18 20.39
N PRO A 67 -23.98 -24.45 20.38
CA PRO A 67 -24.71 -25.57 19.78
C PRO A 67 -25.83 -26.09 20.71
N GLY A 68 -26.76 -26.85 20.12
CA GLY A 68 -27.79 -27.58 20.88
C GLY A 68 -29.22 -27.20 20.45
N SER A 69 -30.23 -27.71 21.20
CA SER A 69 -31.66 -27.51 20.91
C SER A 69 -32.13 -26.06 21.08
N SER A 70 -31.36 -25.26 21.78
CA SER A 70 -31.58 -23.82 22.00
C SER A 70 -30.38 -23.06 21.45
N ALA A 71 -29.97 -23.38 20.20
CA ALA A 71 -28.85 -22.69 19.57
C ALA A 71 -29.06 -21.18 19.59
N HIS A 72 -28.05 -20.43 19.97
CA HIS A 72 -28.08 -18.98 20.08
C HIS A 72 -26.68 -18.41 19.87
N ASN A 73 -26.60 -17.16 19.49
CA ASN A 73 -25.31 -16.46 19.43
C ASN A 73 -24.95 -15.93 20.83
N ARG A 74 -23.67 -15.97 21.15
CA ARG A 74 -23.10 -15.57 22.45
C ARG A 74 -21.94 -14.62 22.27
N ILE A 75 -21.83 -13.67 23.20
CA ILE A 75 -20.61 -12.86 23.37
C ILE A 75 -19.99 -13.25 24.70
N SER A 76 -18.74 -13.73 24.64
CA SER A 76 -17.94 -14.05 25.84
C SER A 76 -16.63 -13.29 25.86
N ARG A 77 -16.11 -13.04 27.05
CA ARG A 77 -14.79 -12.48 27.30
C ARG A 77 -13.87 -13.57 27.84
N PHE A 78 -12.63 -13.60 27.34
CA PHE A 78 -11.54 -14.47 27.75
C PHE A 78 -10.37 -13.64 28.28
N SER A 79 -9.59 -14.19 29.22
CA SER A 79 -8.31 -13.59 29.62
C SER A 79 -7.16 -14.26 28.86
N ALA A 80 -6.34 -13.48 28.17
CA ALA A 80 -5.17 -14.00 27.49
C ALA A 80 -4.02 -14.26 28.47
N ASN A 81 -3.37 -15.42 28.31
CA ASN A 81 -2.07 -15.74 28.90
C ASN A 81 -1.07 -15.98 27.77
N GLY A 82 -0.40 -14.90 27.35
CA GLY A 82 0.43 -14.92 26.16
C GLY A 82 -0.39 -15.20 24.89
N ASN A 83 -0.10 -16.31 24.23
CA ASN A 83 -0.73 -16.69 22.96
C ASN A 83 -1.93 -17.64 23.12
N VAL A 84 -2.35 -17.94 24.32
CA VAL A 84 -3.47 -18.84 24.64
C VAL A 84 -4.42 -18.19 25.63
N ALA A 85 -5.70 -18.58 25.63
CA ALA A 85 -6.63 -18.21 26.67
C ALA A 85 -6.25 -18.91 27.99
N ALA A 86 -6.29 -18.20 29.10
CA ALA A 86 -6.11 -18.78 30.41
C ALA A 86 -7.21 -19.84 30.66
N ALA A 87 -6.83 -20.93 31.32
CA ALA A 87 -7.78 -22.01 31.60
C ALA A 87 -8.98 -21.48 32.39
N ASN A 88 -10.19 -21.89 32.03
CA ASN A 88 -11.46 -21.50 32.65
C ASN A 88 -11.69 -19.99 32.76
N SER A 89 -11.11 -19.21 31.85
CA SER A 89 -11.23 -17.73 31.83
C SER A 89 -12.43 -17.20 31.06
N GLU A 90 -13.24 -18.08 30.49
CA GLU A 90 -14.45 -17.65 29.82
C GLU A 90 -15.42 -16.97 30.79
N PHE A 91 -15.86 -15.78 30.43
CA PHE A 91 -16.90 -15.04 31.13
C PHE A 91 -17.99 -14.65 30.13
N VAL A 92 -19.17 -15.24 30.24
CA VAL A 92 -20.30 -14.95 29.36
C VAL A 92 -20.83 -13.55 29.67
N LEU A 93 -20.85 -12.69 28.63
CA LEU A 93 -21.38 -11.34 28.75
C LEU A 93 -22.84 -11.26 28.33
N VAL A 94 -23.19 -11.89 27.20
CA VAL A 94 -24.54 -11.86 26.66
C VAL A 94 -24.84 -13.17 25.94
N ASP A 95 -25.93 -13.83 26.31
CA ASP A 95 -26.62 -14.80 25.46
C ASP A 95 -27.71 -14.07 24.68
N LEU A 96 -27.68 -14.18 23.36
CA LEU A 96 -28.67 -13.58 22.47
C LEU A 96 -29.93 -14.46 22.39
N ASP A 97 -30.91 -14.02 21.61
CA ASP A 97 -32.15 -14.74 21.39
C ASP A 97 -31.90 -16.06 20.65
N ASN A 98 -32.73 -17.08 20.93
CA ASN A 98 -32.63 -18.37 20.25
C ASN A 98 -32.78 -18.23 18.74
N LEU A 99 -31.93 -18.95 18.01
CA LEU A 99 -31.99 -19.02 16.56
C LEU A 99 -33.06 -20.02 16.11
N SER A 100 -33.64 -19.74 14.96
CA SER A 100 -34.54 -20.67 14.26
C SER A 100 -33.74 -21.80 13.58
N ASN A 101 -34.38 -22.60 12.73
CA ASN A 101 -33.68 -23.58 11.91
C ASN A 101 -32.86 -22.95 10.75
N ALA A 102 -33.08 -21.67 10.45
CA ALA A 102 -32.30 -20.95 9.46
C ALA A 102 -30.85 -20.79 9.95
N THR A 103 -29.88 -21.10 9.10
CA THR A 103 -28.46 -21.09 9.44
C THR A 103 -27.71 -19.85 8.94
N ASN A 104 -28.41 -18.95 8.28
CA ASN A 104 -27.92 -17.70 7.72
C ASN A 104 -28.36 -16.47 8.54
N HIS A 105 -27.81 -15.31 8.20
CA HIS A 105 -28.00 -14.01 8.84
C HIS A 105 -27.67 -14.02 10.33
N ASN A 106 -26.42 -14.33 10.65
CA ASN A 106 -25.94 -14.35 12.02
C ASN A 106 -25.19 -13.05 12.42
N GLY A 107 -24.77 -12.23 11.45
CA GLY A 107 -23.88 -11.10 11.72
C GLY A 107 -22.53 -11.60 12.24
N GLY A 108 -22.12 -11.11 13.42
CA GLY A 108 -20.97 -11.65 14.15
C GLY A 108 -19.83 -10.66 14.36
N ALA A 109 -19.77 -9.57 13.63
CA ALA A 109 -18.76 -8.54 13.85
C ALA A 109 -18.93 -7.90 15.23
N ILE A 110 -17.81 -7.73 15.96
CA ILE A 110 -17.74 -7.04 17.23
C ILE A 110 -16.55 -6.08 17.26
N HIS A 111 -16.77 -4.84 17.69
CA HIS A 111 -15.72 -3.82 17.81
C HIS A 111 -15.98 -2.91 19.00
N PHE A 112 -14.90 -2.43 19.62
CA PHE A 112 -14.99 -1.34 20.59
C PHE A 112 -15.12 0.00 19.87
N GLY A 113 -16.12 0.78 20.26
CA GLY A 113 -16.25 2.17 19.83
C GLY A 113 -15.30 3.11 20.58
N PRO A 114 -15.15 4.35 20.09
CA PRO A 114 -14.32 5.37 20.74
C PRO A 114 -14.82 5.75 22.16
N ASP A 115 -16.05 5.40 22.48
CA ASP A 115 -16.68 5.55 23.81
C ASP A 115 -16.32 4.42 24.79
N GLY A 116 -15.46 3.46 24.37
CA GLY A 116 -15.04 2.32 25.16
C GLY A 116 -16.13 1.26 25.38
N LYS A 117 -17.22 1.29 24.61
CA LYS A 117 -18.28 0.28 24.64
C LYS A 117 -18.06 -0.76 23.54
N LEU A 118 -18.49 -1.99 23.78
CA LEU A 118 -18.50 -3.06 22.80
C LEU A 118 -19.78 -3.00 21.98
N TYR A 119 -19.62 -2.91 20.67
CA TYR A 119 -20.71 -2.98 19.69
C TYR A 119 -20.70 -4.36 19.04
N ALA A 120 -21.89 -4.88 18.73
CA ALA A 120 -22.06 -6.16 18.06
C ALA A 120 -23.12 -6.06 16.97
N ALA A 121 -22.81 -6.57 15.79
CA ALA A 121 -23.73 -6.71 14.67
C ALA A 121 -24.43 -8.08 14.75
N VAL A 122 -25.77 -8.08 14.69
CA VAL A 122 -26.60 -9.29 14.80
C VAL A 122 -27.58 -9.33 13.65
N GLY A 123 -27.54 -10.38 12.84
CA GLY A 123 -28.49 -10.58 11.72
C GLY A 123 -29.90 -10.94 12.19
N ASP A 124 -30.86 -10.87 11.29
CA ASP A 124 -32.29 -11.09 11.54
C ASP A 124 -32.66 -12.59 11.65
N ASN A 125 -31.69 -13.51 11.49
CA ASN A 125 -31.88 -14.95 11.44
C ASN A 125 -32.91 -15.38 10.37
N ALA A 126 -32.80 -14.79 9.16
CA ALA A 126 -33.66 -15.01 7.99
C ALA A 126 -35.17 -14.77 8.25
N ASN A 127 -35.49 -13.87 9.18
CA ASN A 127 -36.83 -13.43 9.45
C ASN A 127 -36.88 -11.91 9.60
N GLY A 128 -37.21 -11.20 8.54
CA GLY A 128 -37.24 -9.74 8.50
C GLY A 128 -38.11 -9.09 9.58
N ALA A 129 -39.16 -9.77 10.07
CA ALA A 129 -39.99 -9.25 11.17
C ALA A 129 -39.17 -9.01 12.47
N ASN A 130 -38.07 -9.74 12.66
CA ASN A 130 -37.19 -9.53 13.80
C ASN A 130 -36.54 -8.14 13.76
N ALA A 131 -36.17 -7.65 12.59
CA ALA A 131 -35.44 -6.39 12.42
C ALA A 131 -36.21 -5.17 12.93
N GLN A 132 -37.54 -5.18 12.83
CA GLN A 132 -38.42 -4.11 13.31
C GLN A 132 -39.05 -4.40 14.70
N SER A 133 -38.69 -5.51 15.34
CA SER A 133 -39.22 -5.87 16.68
C SER A 133 -38.29 -5.34 17.79
N LEU A 134 -38.84 -4.70 18.84
CA LEU A 134 -38.12 -4.37 20.06
C LEU A 134 -38.16 -5.51 21.11
N GLY A 135 -38.83 -6.63 20.78
CA GLY A 135 -38.96 -7.81 21.64
C GLY A 135 -37.81 -8.79 21.55
N ASN A 136 -36.87 -8.60 20.61
CA ASN A 136 -35.67 -9.43 20.43
C ASN A 136 -34.49 -8.59 19.93
N ARG A 137 -33.28 -9.17 19.89
CA ARG A 137 -32.03 -8.50 19.52
C ARG A 137 -31.53 -8.91 18.12
N LEU A 138 -32.37 -9.55 17.31
CA LEU A 138 -32.05 -9.99 15.96
C LEU A 138 -32.33 -8.87 14.94
N GLY A 139 -31.46 -8.69 13.92
CA GLY A 139 -31.49 -7.61 12.95
C GLY A 139 -31.13 -6.25 13.54
N LYS A 140 -30.05 -6.19 14.34
CA LYS A 140 -29.68 -5.04 15.18
C LYS A 140 -28.18 -4.78 15.23
N ILE A 141 -27.83 -3.55 15.58
CA ILE A 141 -26.56 -3.27 16.26
C ILE A 141 -26.84 -3.18 17.76
N LEU A 142 -26.07 -3.91 18.54
CA LEU A 142 -26.11 -3.87 20.00
C LEU A 142 -24.93 -3.06 20.54
N ARG A 143 -25.09 -2.46 21.74
CA ARG A 143 -24.03 -1.74 22.45
C ARG A 143 -24.07 -2.10 23.92
N ILE A 144 -22.94 -2.59 24.46
CA ILE A 144 -22.80 -3.05 25.85
C ILE A 144 -21.50 -2.50 26.48
N ASN A 145 -21.45 -2.44 27.79
CA ASN A 145 -20.21 -2.20 28.51
C ASN A 145 -19.27 -3.42 28.39
N SER A 146 -17.98 -3.24 28.58
CA SER A 146 -16.96 -4.30 28.53
C SER A 146 -17.16 -5.42 29.55
N ASN A 147 -17.99 -5.21 30.57
CA ASN A 147 -18.39 -6.21 31.58
C ASN A 147 -19.78 -6.84 31.33
N GLY A 148 -20.39 -6.58 30.17
CA GLY A 148 -21.70 -7.10 29.76
C GLY A 148 -22.91 -6.32 30.28
N THR A 149 -22.73 -5.32 31.13
CA THR A 149 -23.84 -4.47 31.60
C THR A 149 -24.31 -3.52 30.49
N ILE A 150 -25.52 -3.01 30.62
CA ILE A 150 -26.17 -2.17 29.64
C ILE A 150 -25.85 -0.71 29.89
N PRO A 151 -25.30 0.04 28.90
CA PRO A 151 -25.12 1.48 28.99
C PRO A 151 -26.45 2.21 29.24
N GLN A 152 -26.48 3.16 30.16
CA GLN A 152 -27.71 3.87 30.50
C GLN A 152 -28.22 4.78 29.39
N ASP A 153 -27.30 5.28 28.56
CA ASP A 153 -27.48 6.17 27.42
C ASP A 153 -27.85 5.45 26.11
N ASN A 154 -28.06 4.12 26.13
CA ASN A 154 -28.58 3.42 24.97
C ASN A 154 -30.00 3.92 24.62
N PRO A 155 -30.31 4.02 23.32
CA PRO A 155 -31.65 4.40 22.85
C PRO A 155 -32.75 3.49 23.42
N ARG A 156 -33.93 4.06 23.66
CA ARG A 156 -35.07 3.29 24.16
C ARG A 156 -36.19 3.14 23.14
N SER A 157 -36.31 4.09 22.23
CA SER A 157 -37.30 4.13 21.16
C SER A 157 -36.64 4.37 19.83
N PHE A 158 -37.27 3.94 18.75
CA PHE A 158 -36.76 4.02 17.39
C PHE A 158 -37.84 4.54 16.44
N PRO A 159 -37.49 5.39 15.47
CA PRO A 159 -38.45 5.94 14.52
C PRO A 159 -39.26 4.84 13.82
N GLY A 160 -40.55 5.05 13.69
CA GLY A 160 -41.48 4.11 13.03
C GLY A 160 -41.82 2.84 13.80
N ILE A 161 -41.22 2.60 14.97
CA ILE A 161 -41.48 1.41 15.79
C ILE A 161 -42.19 1.80 17.10
N ALA A 162 -43.35 1.21 17.35
CA ALA A 162 -44.11 1.48 18.56
C ALA A 162 -43.44 0.85 19.80
N GLY A 163 -43.53 1.55 20.94
CA GLY A 163 -43.01 1.07 22.21
C GLY A 163 -41.58 1.47 22.52
N SER A 164 -40.98 0.79 23.51
CA SER A 164 -39.61 1.03 23.95
C SER A 164 -38.94 -0.27 24.39
N THR A 165 -37.59 -0.29 24.33
CA THR A 165 -36.79 -1.43 24.77
C THR A 165 -36.87 -1.61 26.29
N SER A 166 -36.89 -2.86 26.75
CA SER A 166 -36.88 -3.24 28.17
C SER A 166 -35.97 -4.43 28.42
N GLY A 167 -35.60 -4.65 29.68
CA GLY A 167 -34.76 -5.78 30.07
C GLY A 167 -33.46 -5.88 29.26
N ALA A 168 -33.17 -7.09 28.77
CA ALA A 168 -31.99 -7.36 27.93
C ALA A 168 -32.00 -6.60 26.57
N ASN A 169 -33.19 -6.29 26.03
CA ASN A 169 -33.32 -5.58 24.76
C ASN A 169 -32.87 -4.10 24.84
N ARG A 170 -32.61 -3.57 26.03
CA ARG A 170 -31.97 -2.26 26.20
C ARG A 170 -30.52 -2.23 25.71
N THR A 171 -29.94 -3.36 25.32
CA THR A 171 -28.67 -3.43 24.59
C THR A 171 -28.79 -2.94 23.15
N ILE A 172 -30.00 -2.84 22.59
CA ILE A 172 -30.24 -2.39 21.22
C ILE A 172 -29.80 -0.95 21.05
N TRP A 173 -28.97 -0.70 20.04
CA TRP A 173 -28.44 0.61 19.69
C TRP A 173 -29.00 1.15 18.38
N ALA A 174 -29.23 0.27 17.39
CA ALA A 174 -29.89 0.57 16.12
C ALA A 174 -30.67 -0.65 15.62
N VAL A 175 -31.68 -0.44 14.79
CA VAL A 175 -32.66 -1.46 14.33
C VAL A 175 -32.83 -1.45 12.82
N GLY A 176 -33.56 -2.44 12.28
CA GLY A 176 -33.96 -2.42 10.87
C GLY A 176 -32.86 -2.85 9.92
N LEU A 177 -31.99 -3.75 10.34
CA LEU A 177 -30.92 -4.36 9.55
C LEU A 177 -31.25 -5.81 9.20
N ARG A 178 -30.80 -6.29 8.05
CA ARG A 178 -31.02 -7.67 7.61
C ARG A 178 -29.91 -8.60 8.10
N ASN A 179 -28.72 -8.44 7.60
CA ASN A 179 -27.53 -9.19 7.99
C ASN A 179 -26.32 -8.24 8.03
N PRO A 180 -26.22 -7.38 9.04
CA PRO A 180 -25.09 -6.49 9.20
C PRO A 180 -23.84 -7.34 9.45
N PHE A 181 -23.16 -7.70 8.37
CA PHE A 181 -22.10 -8.71 8.39
C PHE A 181 -20.81 -8.15 8.98
N THR A 182 -20.49 -6.92 8.64
CA THR A 182 -19.33 -6.20 9.15
C THR A 182 -19.65 -4.74 9.45
N PHE A 183 -18.87 -4.11 10.31
CA PHE A 183 -18.90 -2.67 10.51
C PHE A 183 -17.52 -2.19 10.99
N ALA A 184 -17.26 -0.90 10.87
CA ALA A 184 -16.01 -0.32 11.39
C ALA A 184 -16.23 1.09 11.93
N PHE A 185 -15.43 1.46 12.92
CA PHE A 185 -15.26 2.83 13.38
C PHE A 185 -14.07 3.49 12.70
N GLN A 186 -14.22 4.75 12.32
CA GLN A 186 -13.11 5.54 11.81
C GLN A 186 -12.21 5.97 12.97
N PRO A 187 -10.92 5.58 12.98
CA PRO A 187 -9.99 5.98 14.03
C PRO A 187 -9.93 7.50 14.22
N GLY A 188 -9.92 7.94 15.47
CA GLY A 188 -9.88 9.36 15.83
C GLY A 188 -11.20 10.12 15.70
N THR A 189 -12.30 9.44 15.33
CA THR A 189 -13.64 10.02 15.21
C THR A 189 -14.69 9.10 15.83
N ALA A 190 -15.95 9.53 15.86
CA ALA A 190 -17.08 8.68 16.25
C ALA A 190 -17.84 8.09 15.03
N ARG A 191 -17.34 8.32 13.79
CA ARG A 191 -17.99 7.82 12.57
C ARG A 191 -17.95 6.30 12.53
N MET A 192 -19.08 5.70 12.27
CA MET A 192 -19.25 4.25 12.09
C MET A 192 -19.91 3.98 10.75
N PHE A 193 -19.42 2.98 10.00
CA PHE A 193 -20.11 2.47 8.82
C PHE A 193 -20.48 1.01 9.04
N ILE A 194 -21.70 0.63 8.61
CA ILE A 194 -22.27 -0.71 8.75
C ILE A 194 -22.52 -1.26 7.34
N ASN A 195 -21.95 -2.42 7.04
CA ASN A 195 -22.19 -3.16 5.80
C ASN A 195 -23.34 -4.14 6.04
N ASP A 196 -24.47 -3.88 5.44
CA ASP A 196 -25.66 -4.74 5.56
C ASP A 196 -25.91 -5.50 4.27
N VAL A 197 -25.87 -6.83 4.35
CA VAL A 197 -26.08 -7.72 3.20
C VAL A 197 -27.55 -7.74 2.83
N GLY A 198 -27.82 -7.33 1.59
CA GLY A 198 -29.16 -7.26 1.03
C GLY A 198 -29.78 -8.62 0.70
N GLN A 199 -31.02 -8.59 0.22
CA GLN A 199 -31.74 -9.82 -0.14
C GLN A 199 -31.60 -10.18 -1.60
N THR A 200 -31.95 -9.27 -2.51
CA THR A 200 -32.00 -9.54 -3.95
C THR A 200 -31.67 -8.33 -4.81
N THR A 201 -31.61 -7.14 -4.23
CA THR A 201 -31.55 -5.90 -4.99
C THR A 201 -30.29 -5.09 -4.67
N TRP A 202 -30.05 -4.79 -3.40
CA TRP A 202 -29.04 -3.83 -2.98
C TRP A 202 -28.17 -4.33 -1.82
N GLU A 203 -26.89 -4.17 -1.96
CA GLU A 203 -25.90 -4.24 -0.88
C GLU A 203 -25.68 -2.83 -0.33
N GLU A 204 -25.56 -2.65 1.00
CA GLU A 204 -25.65 -1.34 1.62
C GLU A 204 -24.45 -1.01 2.51
N ILE A 205 -24.00 0.24 2.47
CA ILE A 205 -23.16 0.86 3.51
C ILE A 205 -24.01 1.91 4.20
N ASN A 206 -24.28 1.70 5.47
CA ASN A 206 -25.11 2.55 6.31
C ASN A 206 -24.24 3.38 7.26
N ASN A 207 -24.61 4.66 7.46
CA ASN A 207 -23.99 5.49 8.50
C ASN A 207 -24.55 5.08 9.86
N GLY A 208 -23.68 4.62 10.77
CA GLY A 208 -24.07 4.17 12.11
C GLY A 208 -24.46 5.33 13.00
N VAL A 209 -25.75 5.41 13.37
CA VAL A 209 -26.31 6.45 14.22
C VAL A 209 -27.15 5.82 15.34
N ALA A 210 -26.95 6.28 16.58
CA ALA A 210 -27.69 5.82 17.73
C ALA A 210 -29.20 6.08 17.57
N GLY A 211 -30.03 5.07 17.81
CA GLY A 211 -31.48 5.21 17.73
C GLY A 211 -32.07 5.18 16.32
N SER A 212 -31.27 4.90 15.28
CA SER A 212 -31.76 4.83 13.91
C SER A 212 -32.47 3.50 13.59
N SER A 213 -33.39 3.57 12.61
CA SER A 213 -33.97 2.43 11.89
C SER A 213 -33.51 2.49 10.43
N TYR A 214 -32.96 1.38 9.90
CA TYR A 214 -32.45 1.28 8.52
C TYR A 214 -33.49 0.69 7.54
N GLY A 215 -34.71 0.46 8.00
CA GLY A 215 -35.87 0.18 7.15
C GLY A 215 -36.15 -1.28 6.85
N TRP A 216 -35.19 -2.20 6.95
CA TRP A 216 -35.43 -3.62 6.67
C TRP A 216 -36.53 -4.21 7.57
N PRO A 217 -37.52 -5.02 7.06
CA PRO A 217 -37.66 -5.49 5.69
C PRO A 217 -38.61 -4.62 4.84
N VAL A 218 -38.99 -3.44 5.30
CA VAL A 218 -39.89 -2.53 4.57
C VAL A 218 -39.18 -1.87 3.40
N ALA A 219 -37.89 -1.58 3.57
CA ALA A 219 -37.03 -1.08 2.51
C ALA A 219 -35.77 -1.95 2.40
N GLU A 220 -35.27 -2.13 1.17
CA GLU A 220 -33.95 -2.63 0.80
C GLU A 220 -33.33 -1.56 -0.11
N GLY A 221 -32.22 -0.98 0.28
CA GLY A 221 -31.69 0.24 -0.33
C GLY A 221 -32.44 1.50 0.12
N PRO A 222 -32.31 2.61 -0.62
CA PRO A 222 -33.03 3.84 -0.32
C PRO A 222 -34.54 3.62 -0.36
N ALA A 223 -35.25 4.13 0.67
CA ALA A 223 -36.71 3.97 0.73
C ALA A 223 -37.40 4.69 -0.43
N SER A 224 -38.27 3.99 -1.13
CA SER A 224 -39.06 4.55 -2.25
C SER A 224 -40.55 4.19 -2.11
N PRO A 225 -41.44 5.15 -1.83
CA PRO A 225 -41.15 6.59 -1.60
C PRO A 225 -40.33 6.83 -0.32
N PRO A 226 -39.65 7.99 -0.20
CA PRO A 226 -38.89 8.33 0.98
C PRO A 226 -39.70 8.20 2.27
N ASN A 227 -39.11 7.59 3.29
CA ASN A 227 -39.71 7.39 4.60
C ASN A 227 -38.90 8.11 5.69
N PRO A 228 -39.44 9.14 6.36
CA PRO A 228 -38.69 9.91 7.36
C PRO A 228 -38.33 9.11 8.61
N ASN A 229 -38.86 7.92 8.79
CA ASN A 229 -38.52 7.03 9.90
C ASN A 229 -37.30 6.16 9.60
N PHE A 230 -36.85 6.11 8.34
CA PHE A 230 -35.72 5.28 7.92
C PHE A 230 -34.50 6.13 7.58
N GLN A 231 -33.35 5.62 7.96
CA GLN A 231 -32.06 6.14 7.55
C GLN A 231 -31.63 5.43 6.26
N ASP A 232 -31.66 6.14 5.14
CA ASP A 232 -31.19 5.60 3.87
C ASP A 232 -29.67 5.31 3.91
N PRO A 233 -29.18 4.29 3.17
CA PRO A 233 -27.76 4.01 3.04
C PRO A 233 -27.01 5.18 2.40
N ILE A 234 -25.77 5.40 2.83
CA ILE A 234 -24.88 6.42 2.25
C ILE A 234 -24.28 5.98 0.93
N PHE A 235 -24.19 4.67 0.73
CA PHE A 235 -23.77 4.03 -0.52
C PHE A 235 -24.44 2.66 -0.66
N PHE A 236 -24.78 2.30 -1.89
CA PHE A 236 -25.38 1.00 -2.21
C PHE A 236 -24.98 0.58 -3.62
N TYR A 237 -24.99 -0.72 -3.87
CA TYR A 237 -24.74 -1.28 -5.20
C TYR A 237 -25.62 -2.49 -5.47
N GLY A 238 -25.95 -2.73 -6.76
CA GLY A 238 -26.87 -3.77 -7.17
C GLY A 238 -26.26 -5.18 -7.16
N HIS A 239 -27.12 -6.17 -7.07
CA HIS A 239 -26.74 -7.56 -7.29
C HIS A 239 -26.33 -7.80 -8.75
N GLY A 240 -25.32 -8.64 -8.97
CA GLY A 240 -24.78 -8.94 -10.30
C GLY A 240 -23.38 -9.50 -10.26
N SER A 241 -22.73 -9.56 -11.44
CA SER A 241 -21.39 -10.14 -11.61
C SER A 241 -20.39 -9.20 -12.30
N SER A 242 -20.68 -7.89 -12.34
CA SER A 242 -19.76 -6.89 -12.90
C SER A 242 -18.77 -6.40 -11.84
N SER A 243 -17.79 -5.59 -12.26
CA SER A 243 -16.81 -4.97 -11.35
C SER A 243 -17.42 -3.98 -10.34
N THR A 244 -18.70 -3.60 -10.51
CA THR A 244 -19.41 -2.64 -9.65
C THR A 244 -20.66 -3.21 -9.00
N THR A 245 -20.97 -4.49 -9.22
CA THR A 245 -22.08 -5.23 -8.63
C THR A 245 -21.57 -6.44 -7.84
N GLY A 246 -22.43 -7.11 -7.08
CA GLY A 246 -22.04 -8.26 -6.29
C GLY A 246 -23.21 -9.05 -5.73
N CYS A 247 -23.02 -9.73 -4.61
CA CYS A 247 -24.07 -10.50 -3.97
C CYS A 247 -24.04 -10.46 -2.43
N ALA A 248 -22.95 -10.03 -1.84
CA ALA A 248 -22.83 -9.91 -0.40
C ALA A 248 -21.67 -8.98 -0.04
N ILE A 249 -21.98 -7.83 0.51
CA ILE A 249 -21.00 -6.88 1.00
C ILE A 249 -20.33 -7.41 2.26
N VAL A 250 -18.99 -7.35 2.26
CA VAL A 250 -18.15 -7.86 3.34
C VAL A 250 -16.97 -6.91 3.59
N GLY A 251 -16.22 -7.19 4.65
CA GLY A 251 -15.11 -6.36 5.05
C GLY A 251 -15.58 -5.02 5.60
N GLY A 252 -14.66 -4.12 5.82
CA GLY A 252 -14.97 -2.78 6.30
C GLY A 252 -13.82 -2.20 7.09
N ALA A 253 -13.04 -1.30 6.49
CA ALA A 253 -11.92 -0.69 7.18
C ALA A 253 -11.70 0.76 6.74
N PHE A 254 -11.70 1.68 7.68
CA PHE A 254 -11.24 3.04 7.42
C PHE A 254 -9.70 3.09 7.36
N TYR A 255 -9.18 3.76 6.36
CA TYR A 255 -7.74 3.93 6.21
C TYR A 255 -7.26 5.18 6.98
N ASN A 256 -6.97 4.99 8.25
CA ASN A 256 -6.41 6.01 9.13
C ASN A 256 -5.25 5.45 9.97
N PRO A 257 -4.23 4.81 9.36
CA PRO A 257 -3.12 4.24 10.12
C PRO A 257 -2.16 5.31 10.62
N SER A 258 -1.40 4.98 11.67
CA SER A 258 -0.28 5.80 12.15
C SER A 258 0.94 5.75 11.21
N VAL A 259 1.09 4.66 10.44
CA VAL A 259 2.11 4.47 9.41
C VAL A 259 1.39 4.39 8.07
N LEU A 260 1.71 5.28 7.13
CA LEU A 260 1.08 5.29 5.81
C LEU A 260 1.81 4.33 4.87
N GLN A 261 1.09 3.30 4.39
CA GLN A 261 1.54 2.43 3.30
C GLN A 261 0.96 2.88 1.96
N PHE A 262 -0.28 3.37 1.97
CA PHE A 262 -0.92 3.89 0.77
C PHE A 262 -0.86 5.42 0.75
N PRO A 263 -1.05 6.06 -0.44
CA PRO A 263 -1.04 7.51 -0.57
C PRO A 263 -1.98 8.21 0.39
N SER A 264 -1.65 9.46 0.70
CA SER A 264 -2.48 10.35 1.51
C SER A 264 -3.91 10.50 0.99
N ARG A 265 -4.16 10.34 -0.33
CA ARG A 265 -5.52 10.37 -0.90
C ARG A 265 -6.45 9.28 -0.36
N PHE A 266 -5.91 8.19 0.21
CA PHE A 266 -6.70 7.14 0.85
C PHE A 266 -6.99 7.41 2.33
N VAL A 267 -6.32 8.37 2.96
CA VAL A 267 -6.55 8.71 4.37
C VAL A 267 -8.00 9.18 4.54
N GLY A 268 -8.69 8.58 5.50
CA GLY A 268 -10.11 8.84 5.77
C GLY A 268 -11.10 8.10 4.88
N LYS A 269 -10.63 7.38 3.85
CA LYS A 269 -11.48 6.56 2.97
C LYS A 269 -11.86 5.23 3.64
N TYR A 270 -12.92 4.61 3.12
CA TYR A 270 -13.45 3.35 3.63
C TYR A 270 -13.31 2.23 2.59
N PHE A 271 -12.56 1.20 2.92
CA PHE A 271 -12.38 0.00 2.09
C PHE A 271 -13.50 -1.00 2.40
N PHE A 272 -14.09 -1.59 1.38
CA PHE A 272 -15.11 -2.62 1.47
C PHE A 272 -14.96 -3.61 0.31
N ALA A 273 -15.51 -4.81 0.44
CA ALA A 273 -15.38 -5.89 -0.53
C ALA A 273 -16.71 -6.58 -0.82
N ASP A 274 -16.75 -7.39 -1.88
CA ASP A 274 -17.86 -8.27 -2.17
C ASP A 274 -17.41 -9.74 -2.20
N LEU A 275 -18.14 -10.60 -1.50
CA LEU A 275 -17.83 -12.03 -1.36
C LEU A 275 -17.84 -12.78 -2.70
N CYS A 276 -18.79 -12.46 -3.58
CA CYS A 276 -19.07 -13.22 -4.81
C CYS A 276 -18.19 -12.80 -5.97
N THR A 277 -18.10 -11.51 -6.19
CA THR A 277 -17.37 -10.93 -7.31
C THR A 277 -15.89 -10.74 -7.01
N GLY A 278 -15.50 -10.77 -5.72
CA GLY A 278 -14.10 -10.78 -5.32
C GLY A 278 -13.35 -9.50 -5.63
N TRP A 279 -14.01 -8.35 -5.52
CA TRP A 279 -13.36 -7.05 -5.61
C TRP A 279 -13.24 -6.38 -4.23
N ILE A 280 -12.27 -5.49 -4.11
CA ILE A 280 -12.17 -4.50 -3.03
C ILE A 280 -12.33 -3.12 -3.68
N ARG A 281 -13.20 -2.29 -3.12
CA ARG A 281 -13.44 -0.91 -3.54
C ARG A 281 -13.21 0.06 -2.39
N VAL A 282 -13.08 1.34 -2.73
CA VAL A 282 -12.83 2.42 -1.78
C VAL A 282 -13.92 3.45 -1.89
N LEU A 283 -14.68 3.65 -0.81
CA LEU A 283 -15.67 4.71 -0.68
C LEU A 283 -15.01 6.00 -0.16
N ASP A 284 -15.28 7.09 -0.82
CA ASP A 284 -14.99 8.45 -0.33
C ASP A 284 -16.15 8.98 0.51
N PRO A 285 -16.00 9.08 1.84
CA PRO A 285 -17.08 9.55 2.69
C PRO A 285 -17.41 11.05 2.54
N SER A 286 -16.65 11.80 1.76
CA SER A 286 -16.89 13.23 1.54
C SER A 286 -17.95 13.50 0.47
N ASN A 287 -18.13 12.55 -0.46
CA ASN A 287 -19.06 12.67 -1.59
C ASN A 287 -19.84 11.38 -1.87
N ASN A 288 -19.63 10.33 -1.06
CA ASN A 288 -20.26 9.01 -1.17
C ASN A 288 -20.05 8.32 -2.54
N THR A 289 -18.89 8.54 -3.17
CA THR A 289 -18.51 7.84 -4.41
C THR A 289 -17.52 6.72 -4.13
N ALA A 290 -17.63 5.61 -4.86
CA ALA A 290 -16.72 4.49 -4.74
C ALA A 290 -15.87 4.32 -6.01
N SER A 291 -14.61 3.94 -5.82
CA SER A 291 -13.66 3.59 -6.88
C SER A 291 -13.10 2.19 -6.68
N ASP A 292 -12.63 1.56 -7.75
CA ASP A 292 -12.01 0.25 -7.71
C ASP A 292 -10.63 0.33 -7.04
N PHE A 293 -10.27 -0.74 -6.31
CA PHE A 293 -8.96 -0.84 -5.64
C PHE A 293 -8.25 -2.15 -5.97
N ALA A 294 -8.93 -3.30 -5.86
CA ALA A 294 -8.37 -4.61 -6.21
C ALA A 294 -9.48 -5.53 -6.74
N SER A 295 -9.11 -6.52 -7.56
CA SER A 295 -9.99 -7.53 -8.15
C SER A 295 -9.41 -8.93 -8.00
N ASP A 296 -10.15 -9.92 -8.49
CA ASP A 296 -9.74 -11.33 -8.57
C ASP A 296 -9.41 -11.97 -7.21
N ILE A 297 -10.07 -11.49 -6.15
CA ILE A 297 -9.92 -12.01 -4.79
C ILE A 297 -10.95 -13.12 -4.57
N SER A 298 -10.48 -14.33 -4.27
CA SER A 298 -11.39 -15.46 -4.03
C SER A 298 -12.10 -15.34 -2.69
N SER A 299 -13.41 -15.04 -2.70
CA SER A 299 -14.30 -15.04 -1.53
C SER A 299 -13.75 -14.28 -0.32
N PRO A 300 -13.52 -12.97 -0.42
CA PRO A 300 -13.14 -12.15 0.73
C PRO A 300 -14.27 -12.17 1.76
N VAL A 301 -13.93 -12.12 3.05
CA VAL A 301 -14.91 -12.13 4.16
C VAL A 301 -14.65 -11.02 5.18
N ASP A 302 -13.45 -10.45 5.23
CA ASP A 302 -13.12 -9.40 6.20
C ASP A 302 -11.95 -8.54 5.71
N LEU A 303 -11.89 -7.28 6.14
CA LEU A 303 -10.83 -6.32 5.85
C LEU A 303 -10.38 -5.60 7.12
N HIS A 304 -9.08 -5.44 7.30
CA HIS A 304 -8.50 -4.62 8.38
C HIS A 304 -7.27 -3.85 7.89
N VAL A 305 -7.08 -2.64 8.41
CA VAL A 305 -5.82 -1.93 8.28
C VAL A 305 -4.91 -2.37 9.43
N GLY A 306 -3.74 -2.91 9.08
CA GLY A 306 -2.75 -3.37 10.07
C GLY A 306 -2.00 -2.23 10.75
N PRO A 307 -1.30 -2.52 11.86
CA PRO A 307 -0.47 -1.54 12.57
C PRO A 307 0.70 -1.02 11.72
N ASP A 308 1.07 -1.76 10.68
CA ASP A 308 2.06 -1.39 9.67
C ASP A 308 1.48 -0.51 8.54
N GLY A 309 0.19 -0.19 8.57
CA GLY A 309 -0.52 0.61 7.57
C GLY A 309 -0.90 -0.12 6.29
N ALA A 310 -0.60 -1.42 6.17
CA ALA A 310 -1.06 -2.24 5.05
C ALA A 310 -2.53 -2.62 5.21
N LEU A 311 -3.21 -2.92 4.10
CA LEU A 311 -4.55 -3.50 4.12
C LEU A 311 -4.44 -5.03 4.17
N TYR A 312 -5.06 -5.62 5.16
CA TYR A 312 -5.19 -7.07 5.29
C TYR A 312 -6.59 -7.49 4.91
N TYR A 313 -6.70 -8.57 4.14
CA TYR A 313 -7.98 -9.19 3.85
C TYR A 313 -7.97 -10.67 4.23
N LEU A 314 -9.11 -11.12 4.74
CA LEU A 314 -9.37 -12.51 5.07
C LEU A 314 -10.23 -13.11 3.97
N THR A 315 -9.85 -14.30 3.51
CA THR A 315 -10.68 -15.16 2.66
C THR A 315 -11.07 -16.42 3.41
N ARG A 316 -11.86 -17.29 2.78
CA ARG A 316 -12.15 -18.62 3.35
C ARG A 316 -10.91 -19.53 3.47
N SER A 317 -9.82 -19.20 2.78
CA SER A 317 -8.61 -20.04 2.72
C SER A 317 -7.39 -19.44 3.40
N GLY A 318 -7.36 -18.14 3.68
CA GLY A 318 -6.17 -17.52 4.24
C GLY A 318 -6.28 -16.03 4.52
N VAL A 319 -5.24 -15.49 5.15
CA VAL A 319 -5.03 -14.06 5.37
C VAL A 319 -4.01 -13.57 4.36
N PHE A 320 -4.30 -12.44 3.74
CA PHE A 320 -3.45 -11.80 2.75
C PHE A 320 -3.19 -10.35 3.13
N ARG A 321 -2.05 -9.83 2.70
CA ARG A 321 -1.61 -8.47 2.97
C ARG A 321 -1.40 -7.73 1.65
N ILE A 322 -2.06 -6.58 1.48
CA ILE A 322 -1.82 -5.64 0.40
C ILE A 322 -0.98 -4.50 0.96
N GLN A 323 0.17 -4.30 0.40
CA GLN A 323 1.04 -3.16 0.69
C GLN A 323 1.33 -2.39 -0.58
N ALA A 324 1.56 -1.08 -0.47
CA ALA A 324 2.10 -0.33 -1.58
C ALA A 324 3.52 -0.81 -1.86
N THR A 325 3.84 -1.05 -3.12
CA THR A 325 5.24 -1.15 -3.51
C THR A 325 5.83 0.26 -3.40
N PRO A 326 6.92 0.48 -2.67
CA PRO A 326 7.55 1.79 -2.60
C PRO A 326 7.84 2.34 -3.99
N SER A 327 7.68 3.64 -4.19
CA SER A 327 8.14 4.29 -5.41
C SER A 327 9.65 4.14 -5.49
N GLN A 328 10.14 3.57 -6.60
CA GLN A 328 11.56 3.31 -6.81
C GLN A 328 11.99 3.88 -8.15
N ALA A 329 13.29 4.16 -8.26
CA ALA A 329 13.87 4.50 -9.55
C ALA A 329 13.79 3.28 -10.47
N MET A 330 13.06 3.42 -11.57
CA MET A 330 12.86 2.34 -12.56
C MET A 330 13.84 2.43 -13.72
N ASN A 331 14.39 3.60 -13.94
CA ASN A 331 15.37 3.88 -15.00
C ASN A 331 16.33 4.96 -14.52
N ILE A 332 17.52 4.89 -15.05
CA ILE A 332 18.51 5.91 -14.91
C ILE A 332 19.31 6.03 -16.19
N SER A 333 19.54 7.26 -16.58
CA SER A 333 20.31 7.58 -17.77
C SER A 333 21.27 8.73 -17.50
N THR A 334 22.42 8.69 -18.15
CA THR A 334 23.36 9.83 -18.19
C THR A 334 23.74 10.10 -19.63
N ARG A 335 23.40 11.31 -20.11
CA ARG A 335 23.85 11.82 -21.41
C ARG A 335 25.04 12.75 -21.21
N ALA A 336 26.11 12.47 -21.90
CA ALA A 336 27.29 13.31 -21.89
C ALA A 336 28.18 13.04 -23.11
N ARG A 337 29.19 13.90 -23.31
CA ARG A 337 30.22 13.67 -24.30
C ARG A 337 31.16 12.55 -23.87
N VAL A 338 31.38 11.58 -24.73
CA VAL A 338 32.35 10.49 -24.62
C VAL A 338 33.61 10.90 -25.38
N GLU A 339 34.72 10.96 -24.64
CA GLU A 339 36.05 11.18 -25.19
C GLU A 339 36.91 9.93 -24.97
N THR A 340 38.25 10.10 -24.92
CA THR A 340 39.22 9.01 -24.69
C THR A 340 39.87 9.08 -23.30
N GLY A 341 40.57 8.02 -22.90
CA GLY A 341 41.22 7.95 -21.61
C GLY A 341 40.24 7.97 -20.42
N ASP A 342 40.41 8.89 -19.50
CA ASP A 342 39.58 9.04 -18.31
C ASP A 342 38.28 9.84 -18.57
N ASN A 343 38.15 10.46 -19.76
CA ASN A 343 37.03 11.29 -20.16
C ASN A 343 35.90 10.48 -20.85
N VAL A 344 35.86 9.18 -20.60
CA VAL A 344 34.77 8.31 -21.08
C VAL A 344 33.50 8.50 -20.23
N LEU A 345 32.34 8.09 -20.75
CA LEU A 345 31.11 8.11 -19.97
C LEU A 345 31.03 6.86 -19.10
N ILE A 346 30.88 7.06 -17.82
CA ILE A 346 30.76 6.00 -16.81
C ILE A 346 29.42 6.14 -16.08
N GLY A 347 28.58 5.13 -16.18
CA GLY A 347 27.36 4.99 -15.41
C GLY A 347 27.58 4.03 -14.24
N GLY A 348 27.43 4.51 -12.98
CA GLY A 348 27.45 3.67 -11.80
C GLY A 348 26.03 3.42 -11.28
N PHE A 349 25.75 2.22 -10.77
CA PHE A 349 24.48 1.92 -10.11
C PHE A 349 24.65 0.87 -9.02
N ILE A 350 23.71 0.89 -8.05
CA ILE A 350 23.70 -0.05 -6.92
C ILE A 350 22.41 -0.86 -7.00
N VAL A 351 22.55 -2.18 -6.94
CA VAL A 351 21.43 -3.10 -6.69
C VAL A 351 21.34 -3.32 -5.19
N THR A 352 20.21 -2.92 -4.58
CA THR A 352 19.92 -3.14 -3.14
C THR A 352 18.84 -4.20 -2.99
N GLY A 353 18.62 -4.67 -1.75
CA GLY A 353 17.63 -5.73 -1.44
C GLY A 353 18.27 -7.08 -1.19
N SER A 354 17.46 -8.15 -1.20
CA SER A 354 17.89 -9.49 -0.80
C SER A 354 18.01 -10.49 -1.95
N VAL A 355 17.47 -10.15 -3.14
CA VAL A 355 17.43 -11.03 -4.30
C VAL A 355 18.11 -10.41 -5.53
N ALA A 356 18.47 -11.23 -6.51
CA ALA A 356 19.06 -10.75 -7.75
C ALA A 356 18.07 -9.90 -8.57
N LYS A 357 18.56 -8.85 -9.21
CA LYS A 357 17.83 -7.91 -10.07
C LYS A 357 18.15 -8.16 -11.54
N LYS A 358 17.13 -8.34 -12.38
CA LYS A 358 17.29 -8.36 -13.83
C LYS A 358 17.26 -6.93 -14.37
N VAL A 359 18.31 -6.54 -15.10
CA VAL A 359 18.46 -5.20 -15.68
C VAL A 359 18.82 -5.29 -17.17
N ILE A 360 18.53 -4.23 -17.90
CA ILE A 360 19.16 -3.95 -19.19
C ILE A 360 20.00 -2.68 -19.06
N VAL A 361 21.24 -2.75 -19.54
CA VAL A 361 22.17 -1.62 -19.66
C VAL A 361 22.34 -1.32 -21.14
N ARG A 362 22.24 -0.04 -21.55
CA ARG A 362 22.35 0.37 -22.95
C ARG A 362 23.36 1.50 -23.11
N ALA A 363 24.04 1.52 -24.23
CA ALA A 363 24.84 2.64 -24.72
C ALA A 363 24.29 3.11 -26.05
N ILE A 364 23.64 4.27 -26.05
CA ILE A 364 22.94 4.86 -27.16
C ILE A 364 23.76 6.01 -27.73
N GLY A 365 23.91 6.05 -29.04
CA GLY A 365 24.67 7.09 -29.75
C GLY A 365 23.98 7.53 -31.02
N PRO A 366 24.03 6.76 -32.12
CA PRO A 366 23.49 7.17 -33.44
C PRO A 366 22.05 7.61 -33.42
N SER A 367 21.19 6.92 -32.63
CA SER A 367 19.76 7.23 -32.57
C SER A 367 19.43 8.55 -31.84
N LEU A 368 20.35 9.13 -31.09
CA LEU A 368 20.17 10.44 -30.46
C LEU A 368 20.00 11.56 -31.51
N SER A 369 20.54 11.38 -32.72
CA SER A 369 20.38 12.35 -33.82
C SER A 369 18.91 12.58 -34.19
N GLN A 370 18.05 11.57 -34.03
CA GLN A 370 16.60 11.67 -34.26
C GLN A 370 15.91 12.59 -33.25
N HIS A 371 16.56 12.87 -32.12
CA HIS A 371 16.11 13.77 -31.07
C HIS A 371 16.82 15.13 -31.08
N GLY A 372 17.45 15.49 -32.20
CA GLY A 372 18.08 16.80 -32.40
C GLY A 372 19.47 16.93 -31.75
N VAL A 373 20.07 15.86 -31.28
CA VAL A 373 21.45 15.89 -30.74
C VAL A 373 22.42 15.87 -31.90
N SER A 374 23.27 16.89 -31.98
CA SER A 374 24.39 16.95 -32.91
C SER A 374 25.61 16.24 -32.34
N ASP A 375 26.60 15.91 -33.18
CA ASP A 375 27.86 15.27 -32.77
C ASP A 375 27.72 14.01 -31.92
N VAL A 376 26.78 13.13 -32.31
CA VAL A 376 26.52 11.87 -31.61
C VAL A 376 27.67 10.89 -31.77
N LEU A 377 27.90 10.06 -30.75
CA LEU A 377 28.87 8.97 -30.81
C LEU A 377 28.41 7.92 -31.81
N ALA A 378 29.14 7.79 -32.94
CA ALA A 378 28.69 7.00 -34.07
C ALA A 378 28.66 5.47 -33.83
N ASP A 379 29.47 4.96 -32.90
CA ASP A 379 29.64 3.53 -32.69
C ASP A 379 30.06 3.30 -31.19
N PRO A 380 29.08 3.29 -30.24
CA PRO A 380 29.36 3.11 -28.82
C PRO A 380 29.60 1.65 -28.47
N THR A 381 30.59 1.36 -27.67
CA THR A 381 30.83 0.07 -27.02
C THR A 381 30.48 0.15 -25.53
N LEU A 382 30.05 -0.96 -24.93
CA LEU A 382 29.58 -1.05 -23.55
C LEU A 382 30.30 -2.15 -22.77
N GLU A 383 30.88 -1.78 -21.65
CA GLU A 383 31.41 -2.72 -20.65
C GLU A 383 30.58 -2.66 -19.38
N LEU A 384 30.18 -3.81 -18.84
CA LEU A 384 29.56 -3.93 -17.53
C LEU A 384 30.54 -4.57 -16.55
N HIS A 385 30.85 -3.86 -15.47
CA HIS A 385 31.76 -4.29 -14.43
C HIS A 385 31.08 -4.45 -13.08
N HIS A 386 31.58 -5.38 -12.25
CA HIS A 386 31.26 -5.47 -10.83
C HIS A 386 32.01 -4.37 -10.05
N GLY A 387 31.52 -4.01 -8.84
CA GLY A 387 32.11 -2.97 -8.01
C GLY A 387 33.58 -3.18 -7.59
N ASN A 388 34.11 -4.40 -7.74
CA ASN A 388 35.53 -4.71 -7.55
C ASN A 388 36.38 -4.52 -8.83
N GLY A 389 35.79 -4.01 -9.91
CA GLY A 389 36.42 -3.78 -11.21
C GLY A 389 36.43 -4.97 -12.17
N ALA A 390 35.92 -6.12 -11.78
CA ALA A 390 35.89 -7.30 -12.66
C ALA A 390 34.90 -7.08 -13.81
N LEU A 391 35.33 -7.30 -15.07
CA LEU A 391 34.48 -7.28 -16.26
C LEU A 391 33.50 -8.45 -16.19
N LEU A 392 32.22 -8.16 -16.20
CA LEU A 392 31.14 -9.14 -16.25
C LEU A 392 30.72 -9.44 -17.67
N ARG A 393 30.58 -8.40 -18.48
CA ARG A 393 30.17 -8.51 -19.88
C ARG A 393 30.62 -7.30 -20.69
N TRP A 394 30.86 -7.52 -21.99
CA TRP A 394 31.15 -6.53 -22.99
C TRP A 394 30.21 -6.71 -24.19
N ASN A 395 29.84 -5.61 -24.85
CA ASN A 395 29.06 -5.66 -26.07
C ASN A 395 29.45 -4.48 -26.99
N ASP A 396 29.55 -4.75 -28.28
CA ASP A 396 29.79 -3.76 -29.34
C ASP A 396 28.46 -3.38 -30.02
N ASN A 397 27.78 -4.39 -30.58
CA ASN A 397 26.47 -4.18 -31.18
C ASN A 397 25.45 -5.09 -30.50
N TRP A 398 24.30 -4.60 -30.13
CA TRP A 398 23.32 -5.34 -29.33
C TRP A 398 22.81 -6.65 -29.98
N ARG A 399 23.01 -6.82 -31.31
CA ARG A 399 22.60 -8.02 -32.05
C ARG A 399 23.70 -9.06 -32.23
N ASP A 400 24.93 -8.80 -31.80
CA ASP A 400 26.06 -9.70 -32.03
C ASP A 400 25.92 -11.06 -31.32
N ASP A 401 25.27 -11.08 -30.15
CA ASP A 401 24.89 -12.30 -29.45
C ASP A 401 23.40 -12.60 -29.65
N PRO A 402 23.01 -13.63 -30.41
CA PRO A 402 21.60 -13.93 -30.71
C PRO A 402 20.73 -14.18 -29.46
N ASN A 403 21.31 -14.75 -28.39
CA ASN A 403 20.59 -15.00 -27.15
C ASN A 403 20.28 -13.68 -26.42
N GLN A 404 21.23 -12.76 -26.37
CA GLN A 404 21.03 -11.42 -25.85
C GLN A 404 20.04 -10.64 -26.72
N ALA A 405 20.22 -10.65 -28.03
CA ALA A 405 19.34 -9.97 -28.98
C ALA A 405 17.87 -10.35 -28.83
N SER A 406 17.60 -11.66 -28.64
CA SER A 406 16.24 -12.17 -28.38
C SER A 406 15.65 -11.60 -27.09
N GLN A 407 16.41 -11.62 -26.00
CA GLN A 407 15.95 -11.09 -24.71
C GLN A 407 15.80 -9.56 -24.73
N ILE A 408 16.71 -8.85 -25.40
CA ILE A 408 16.67 -7.38 -25.58
C ILE A 408 15.43 -7.02 -26.38
N SER A 409 15.14 -7.73 -27.48
CA SER A 409 13.93 -7.49 -28.28
C SER A 409 12.65 -7.75 -27.47
N ALA A 410 12.62 -8.83 -26.69
CA ALA A 410 11.47 -9.18 -25.85
C ALA A 410 11.23 -8.18 -24.71
N SER A 411 12.26 -7.44 -24.27
CA SER A 411 12.11 -6.39 -23.24
C SER A 411 11.39 -5.13 -23.73
N GLY A 412 11.23 -4.94 -25.03
CA GLY A 412 10.71 -3.71 -25.63
C GLY A 412 11.70 -2.53 -25.60
N LEU A 413 12.93 -2.75 -25.12
CA LEU A 413 13.96 -1.72 -24.95
C LEU A 413 15.15 -1.90 -25.92
N ALA A 414 14.93 -2.57 -27.05
CA ALA A 414 15.97 -2.74 -28.07
C ALA A 414 16.43 -1.37 -28.61
N PRO A 415 17.76 -1.14 -28.72
CA PRO A 415 18.26 0.05 -29.39
C PRO A 415 17.77 0.16 -30.84
N SER A 416 17.53 1.39 -31.31
CA SER A 416 17.02 1.64 -32.67
C SER A 416 18.09 1.42 -33.75
N SER A 417 19.34 1.68 -33.42
CA SER A 417 20.48 1.46 -34.32
C SER A 417 21.17 0.13 -34.03
N ASN A 418 21.60 -0.57 -35.08
CA ASN A 418 22.37 -1.79 -34.93
C ASN A 418 23.80 -1.56 -34.41
N LEU A 419 24.30 -0.33 -34.48
CA LEU A 419 25.63 0.05 -33.99
C LEU A 419 25.61 0.43 -32.50
N GLU A 420 24.47 0.36 -31.85
CA GLU A 420 24.33 0.64 -30.41
C GLU A 420 24.50 -0.62 -29.59
N SER A 421 24.98 -0.46 -28.36
CA SER A 421 25.27 -1.59 -27.48
C SER A 421 24.17 -1.78 -26.41
N ALA A 422 23.86 -3.03 -26.08
CA ALA A 422 23.00 -3.36 -24.96
C ALA A 422 23.37 -4.70 -24.31
N ILE A 423 23.21 -4.77 -22.98
CA ILE A 423 23.49 -5.96 -22.16
C ILE A 423 22.30 -6.20 -21.24
N ILE A 424 21.71 -7.40 -21.26
CA ILE A 424 20.82 -7.89 -20.21
C ILE A 424 21.64 -8.74 -19.23
N ALA A 425 21.48 -8.45 -17.94
CA ALA A 425 22.14 -9.18 -16.87
C ALA A 425 21.21 -9.38 -15.67
N THR A 426 21.41 -10.47 -14.94
CA THR A 426 20.81 -10.71 -13.62
C THR A 426 21.90 -10.54 -12.57
N LEU A 427 21.80 -9.49 -11.76
CA LEU A 427 22.86 -9.00 -10.89
C LEU A 427 22.45 -9.20 -9.41
N GLN A 428 23.37 -9.74 -8.62
CA GLN A 428 23.19 -9.82 -7.16
C GLN A 428 23.21 -8.42 -6.53
N PRO A 429 22.68 -8.23 -5.30
CA PRO A 429 22.89 -6.98 -4.57
C PRO A 429 24.37 -6.60 -4.51
N GLY A 430 24.69 -5.35 -4.88
CA GLY A 430 26.06 -4.86 -4.98
C GLY A 430 26.20 -3.65 -5.89
N ASN A 431 27.45 -3.17 -6.06
CA ASN A 431 27.79 -2.02 -6.89
C ASN A 431 28.20 -2.48 -8.29
N TYR A 432 27.81 -1.72 -9.30
CA TYR A 432 28.09 -2.01 -10.70
C TYR A 432 28.46 -0.75 -11.47
N THR A 433 29.24 -0.92 -12.53
CA THR A 433 29.70 0.17 -13.39
C THR A 433 29.52 -0.20 -14.85
N ALA A 434 28.87 0.67 -15.62
CA ALA A 434 28.75 0.63 -17.06
C ALA A 434 29.72 1.65 -17.68
N ILE A 435 30.64 1.23 -18.54
CA ILE A 435 31.58 2.11 -19.20
C ILE A 435 31.23 2.16 -20.68
N VAL A 436 30.96 3.38 -21.18
CA VAL A 436 30.69 3.63 -22.59
C VAL A 436 31.90 4.28 -23.24
N ARG A 437 32.39 3.67 -24.31
CA ARG A 437 33.50 4.17 -25.13
C ARG A 437 33.09 4.25 -26.60
N GLY A 438 33.78 5.06 -27.36
CA GLY A 438 33.67 5.02 -28.79
C GLY A 438 34.61 3.98 -29.40
N LYS A 439 34.09 3.10 -30.27
CA LYS A 439 34.88 2.14 -31.04
C LYS A 439 35.96 2.85 -31.84
N ASN A 440 37.17 2.31 -31.82
CA ASN A 440 38.34 2.91 -32.47
C ASN A 440 38.63 4.36 -32.04
N SER A 441 38.47 4.65 -30.73
CA SER A 441 38.71 5.97 -30.12
C SER A 441 37.85 7.11 -30.70
N ARG A 442 36.68 6.79 -31.27
CA ARG A 442 35.70 7.78 -31.68
C ARG A 442 35.18 8.55 -30.48
N GLN A 443 34.79 9.77 -30.71
CA GLN A 443 34.25 10.68 -29.71
C GLN A 443 32.89 11.19 -30.15
N GLY A 444 32.06 11.65 -29.23
CA GLY A 444 30.75 12.20 -29.47
C GLY A 444 29.80 12.06 -28.30
N ILE A 445 28.60 12.58 -28.42
CA ILE A 445 27.58 12.51 -27.37
C ILE A 445 26.96 11.11 -27.35
N ALA A 446 26.91 10.49 -26.17
CA ALA A 446 26.22 9.23 -25.94
C ALA A 446 25.33 9.28 -24.67
N LEU A 447 24.45 8.30 -24.58
CA LEU A 447 23.55 8.10 -23.45
C LEU A 447 23.81 6.69 -22.88
N ALA A 448 24.23 6.61 -21.61
CA ALA A 448 24.27 5.38 -20.85
C ALA A 448 22.96 5.22 -20.06
N GLU A 449 22.31 4.08 -20.15
CA GLU A 449 21.02 3.84 -19.49
C GLU A 449 20.99 2.49 -18.79
N VAL A 450 20.32 2.47 -17.64
CA VAL A 450 19.99 1.24 -16.91
C VAL A 450 18.50 1.20 -16.62
N TYR A 451 17.84 0.11 -16.99
CA TYR A 451 16.42 -0.13 -16.68
C TYR A 451 16.24 -1.37 -15.83
N ASP A 452 15.34 -1.27 -14.87
CA ASP A 452 14.84 -2.42 -14.09
C ASP A 452 13.86 -3.25 -14.92
N LEU A 453 14.20 -4.51 -15.21
CA LEU A 453 13.33 -5.47 -15.90
C LEU A 453 12.57 -6.40 -14.93
N ALA A 454 12.70 -6.22 -13.62
CA ALA A 454 12.03 -7.00 -12.60
C ALA A 454 11.53 -6.10 -11.45
N PRO A 455 10.61 -5.16 -11.72
CA PRO A 455 10.19 -4.14 -10.74
C PRO A 455 9.44 -4.72 -9.53
N THR A 456 8.96 -5.97 -9.61
CA THR A 456 8.28 -6.67 -8.50
C THR A 456 9.23 -7.52 -7.64
N ALA A 457 10.54 -7.61 -8.00
CA ALA A 457 11.51 -8.35 -7.20
C ALA A 457 11.86 -7.57 -5.92
N ASP A 458 12.16 -8.30 -4.83
CA ASP A 458 12.62 -7.72 -3.56
C ASP A 458 14.10 -7.24 -3.65
N SER A 459 14.32 -6.41 -4.64
CA SER A 459 15.56 -5.70 -4.95
C SER A 459 15.25 -4.48 -5.81
N GLN A 460 16.10 -3.47 -5.80
CA GLN A 460 15.86 -2.21 -6.50
C GLN A 460 17.16 -1.52 -6.92
N LEU A 461 17.05 -0.58 -7.86
CA LEU A 461 18.14 0.33 -8.20
C LEU A 461 18.17 1.45 -7.15
N GLY A 462 19.13 1.39 -6.22
CA GLY A 462 19.17 2.27 -5.03
C GLY A 462 19.89 3.59 -5.24
N ASN A 463 20.86 3.62 -6.14
CA ASN A 463 21.62 4.81 -6.50
C ASN A 463 22.03 4.73 -7.95
N ILE A 464 22.21 5.89 -8.52
CA ILE A 464 22.77 6.06 -9.85
C ILE A 464 23.70 7.24 -9.89
N SER A 465 24.79 7.03 -10.61
CA SER A 465 25.78 8.06 -10.86
C SER A 465 26.22 8.06 -12.32
N GLY A 466 26.48 9.25 -12.85
CA GLY A 466 27.08 9.43 -14.17
C GLY A 466 28.32 10.28 -14.07
N ARG A 467 29.47 9.79 -14.53
CA ARG A 467 30.71 10.54 -14.60
C ARG A 467 31.13 10.74 -16.05
N SER A 468 31.42 11.98 -16.43
CA SER A 468 31.96 12.32 -17.74
C SER A 468 32.61 13.69 -17.73
N TYR A 469 33.22 14.09 -18.85
CA TYR A 469 33.73 15.44 -19.05
C TYR A 469 32.60 16.40 -19.39
N VAL A 470 32.30 17.34 -18.49
CA VAL A 470 31.26 18.38 -18.63
C VAL A 470 31.83 19.51 -19.45
N GLN A 471 31.13 19.88 -20.52
CA GLN A 471 31.46 21.01 -21.38
C GLN A 471 30.39 22.10 -21.31
N THR A 472 30.35 22.98 -22.27
CA THR A 472 29.41 24.11 -22.35
C THR A 472 28.30 23.85 -23.37
N SER A 473 27.29 24.72 -23.42
CA SER A 473 26.16 24.67 -24.37
C SER A 473 25.37 23.35 -24.24
N ASP A 474 25.27 22.54 -25.29
CA ASP A 474 24.54 21.28 -25.34
C ASP A 474 25.37 20.08 -24.86
N ASP A 475 26.68 20.26 -24.68
CA ASP A 475 27.63 19.23 -24.23
C ASP A 475 27.74 19.15 -22.70
N VAL A 476 26.73 19.60 -22.00
CA VAL A 476 26.61 19.48 -20.54
C VAL A 476 26.25 18.05 -20.14
N MET A 477 26.47 17.71 -18.89
CA MET A 477 26.05 16.42 -18.35
C MET A 477 24.59 16.46 -17.95
N ILE A 478 23.81 15.48 -18.39
CA ILE A 478 22.38 15.35 -18.08
C ILE A 478 22.13 13.97 -17.46
N GLY A 479 21.66 13.97 -16.21
CA GLY A 479 21.16 12.79 -15.54
C GLY A 479 19.64 12.70 -15.66
N GLY A 480 19.12 11.69 -16.34
CA GLY A 480 17.68 11.41 -16.41
C GLY A 480 17.29 10.28 -15.47
N PHE A 481 16.11 10.37 -14.84
CA PHE A 481 15.58 9.30 -14.01
C PHE A 481 14.06 9.27 -14.02
N ILE A 482 13.51 8.08 -13.83
CA ILE A 482 12.06 7.84 -13.74
C ILE A 482 11.74 7.38 -12.34
N ILE A 483 10.85 8.10 -11.67
CA ILE A 483 10.19 7.64 -10.45
C ILE A 483 8.99 6.81 -10.87
N GLY A 484 8.94 5.54 -10.46
CA GLY A 484 7.92 4.57 -10.88
C GLY A 484 6.50 4.95 -10.47
N ASN A 485 5.51 4.27 -11.06
CA ASN A 485 4.07 4.54 -10.97
C ASN A 485 3.46 4.28 -9.59
N ASN A 486 4.25 4.18 -8.55
CA ASN A 486 3.74 3.89 -7.23
C ASN A 486 3.28 5.17 -6.53
N ILE A 487 2.53 4.94 -5.57
CA ILE A 487 1.62 5.79 -4.90
C ILE A 487 2.35 6.63 -3.84
N GLY A 488 2.75 7.85 -4.14
CA GLY A 488 3.38 8.79 -3.20
C GLY A 488 4.57 9.52 -3.82
N ALA A 489 5.03 10.55 -3.16
CA ALA A 489 6.25 11.23 -3.54
C ALA A 489 7.47 10.49 -2.97
N THR A 490 8.51 10.34 -3.78
CA THR A 490 9.80 9.77 -3.38
C THR A 490 10.74 10.88 -2.98
N LYS A 491 11.39 10.75 -1.84
CA LYS A 491 12.51 11.64 -1.49
C LYS A 491 13.72 11.28 -2.33
N VAL A 492 14.28 12.28 -2.99
CA VAL A 492 15.52 12.14 -3.73
C VAL A 492 16.57 13.16 -3.23
N ILE A 493 17.82 12.76 -3.28
CA ILE A 493 18.95 13.70 -3.18
C ILE A 493 19.75 13.55 -4.46
N ILE A 494 19.98 14.69 -5.11
CA ILE A 494 20.78 14.79 -6.33
C ILE A 494 22.01 15.59 -5.98
N ARG A 495 23.20 15.12 -6.40
CA ARG A 495 24.47 15.82 -6.17
C ARG A 495 25.19 16.04 -7.49
N ALA A 496 25.87 17.17 -7.61
CA ALA A 496 26.85 17.43 -8.67
C ALA A 496 28.22 17.61 -8.00
N ILE A 497 29.10 16.65 -8.27
CA ILE A 497 30.41 16.53 -7.65
C ILE A 497 31.47 16.87 -8.69
N GLY A 498 32.46 17.63 -8.29
CA GLY A 498 33.54 18.05 -9.16
C GLY A 498 34.90 18.08 -8.40
N PRO A 499 35.16 19.11 -7.58
CA PRO A 499 36.46 19.30 -6.93
C PRO A 499 36.95 18.10 -6.10
N SER A 500 36.04 17.42 -5.42
CA SER A 500 36.41 16.26 -4.58
C SER A 500 36.79 15.02 -5.39
N LEU A 501 36.54 14.97 -6.69
CA LEU A 501 37.00 13.89 -7.57
C LEU A 501 38.52 13.87 -7.72
N SER A 502 39.24 14.99 -7.45
CA SER A 502 40.68 15.06 -7.45
C SER A 502 41.32 14.09 -6.46
N GLN A 503 40.63 13.76 -5.35
CA GLN A 503 41.10 12.79 -4.35
C GLN A 503 41.24 11.36 -4.91
N TYR A 504 40.59 11.10 -6.04
CA TYR A 504 40.62 9.80 -6.74
C TYR A 504 41.61 9.79 -7.93
N GLY A 505 42.52 10.77 -7.98
CA GLY A 505 43.58 10.84 -8.99
C GLY A 505 43.16 11.50 -10.31
N LEU A 506 41.97 12.10 -10.40
CA LEU A 506 41.55 12.85 -11.60
C LEU A 506 42.16 14.25 -11.58
N SER A 507 42.81 14.64 -12.68
CA SER A 507 43.53 15.90 -12.78
C SER A 507 42.74 17.07 -13.36
N THR A 508 41.70 16.79 -14.14
CA THR A 508 40.89 17.81 -14.86
C THR A 508 39.44 17.81 -14.36
N VAL A 509 39.25 17.99 -13.06
CA VAL A 509 37.92 17.99 -12.44
C VAL A 509 37.19 19.30 -12.70
N LEU A 510 35.84 19.24 -12.74
CA LEU A 510 34.98 20.41 -12.80
C LEU A 510 35.14 21.23 -11.50
N ALA A 511 35.61 22.47 -11.62
CA ALA A 511 36.03 23.25 -10.46
C ALA A 511 34.88 23.77 -9.58
N ASP A 512 33.73 24.07 -10.19
CA ASP A 512 32.55 24.65 -9.55
C ASP A 512 31.27 24.17 -10.28
N PRO A 513 30.70 23.00 -9.91
CA PRO A 513 29.51 22.44 -10.55
C PRO A 513 28.24 23.13 -10.07
N THR A 514 27.34 23.49 -10.98
CA THR A 514 25.96 23.90 -10.72
C THR A 514 24.99 22.80 -11.09
N LEU A 515 23.83 22.73 -10.43
CA LEU A 515 22.83 21.69 -10.59
C LEU A 515 21.44 22.29 -10.76
N GLU A 516 20.73 21.84 -11.79
CA GLU A 516 19.31 22.15 -12.03
C GLU A 516 18.49 20.85 -12.06
N LEU A 517 17.31 20.86 -11.43
CA LEU A 517 16.33 19.78 -11.50
C LEU A 517 15.10 20.23 -12.29
N HIS A 518 14.74 19.47 -13.31
CA HIS A 518 13.60 19.72 -14.18
C HIS A 518 12.59 18.56 -14.14
N ASP A 519 11.30 18.88 -14.38
CA ASP A 519 10.26 17.86 -14.59
C ASP A 519 10.27 17.28 -16.01
N GLY A 520 9.39 16.32 -16.29
CA GLY A 520 9.26 15.67 -17.59
C GLY A 520 8.82 16.58 -18.74
N ASN A 521 8.34 17.80 -18.45
CA ASN A 521 7.98 18.83 -19.43
C ASN A 521 9.09 19.85 -19.63
N GLY A 522 10.21 19.72 -18.92
CA GLY A 522 11.33 20.62 -18.95
C GLY A 522 11.19 21.86 -18.06
N ALA A 523 10.18 21.93 -17.17
CA ALA A 523 10.04 23.03 -16.23
C ALA A 523 11.09 22.89 -15.10
N LEU A 524 11.78 23.99 -14.78
CA LEU A 524 12.72 24.06 -13.68
C LEU A 524 11.96 23.92 -12.34
N LEU A 525 12.32 22.93 -11.55
CA LEU A 525 11.77 22.69 -10.22
C LEU A 525 12.64 23.29 -9.11
N GLU A 526 13.95 23.13 -9.24
CA GLU A 526 14.92 23.53 -8.24
C GLU A 526 16.28 23.76 -8.89
N SER A 527 17.12 24.65 -8.30
CA SER A 527 18.52 24.84 -8.71
C SER A 527 19.40 25.07 -7.49
N ASN A 528 20.66 24.64 -7.60
CA ASN A 528 21.63 24.83 -6.53
C ASN A 528 23.02 25.06 -7.12
N ASP A 529 23.73 26.02 -6.56
CA ASP A 529 25.11 26.35 -6.89
C ASP A 529 26.07 25.68 -5.89
N ASN A 530 25.91 25.98 -4.60
CA ASN A 530 26.68 25.34 -3.55
C ASN A 530 25.72 24.70 -2.54
N TRP A 531 25.95 23.48 -2.13
CA TRP A 531 25.03 22.71 -1.29
C TRP A 531 24.68 23.34 0.07
N ARG A 532 25.44 24.35 0.50
CA ARG A 532 25.23 25.07 1.78
C ARG A 532 24.45 26.38 1.64
N ASP A 533 24.16 26.83 0.43
CA ASP A 533 23.55 28.15 0.19
C ASP A 533 22.12 28.24 0.74
N ASP A 534 21.38 27.15 0.71
CA ASP A 534 20.07 27.00 1.36
C ASP A 534 20.24 26.15 2.65
N PRO A 535 20.03 26.74 3.85
CA PRO A 535 20.17 26.04 5.13
C PRO A 535 19.23 24.83 5.29
N ASP A 536 18.01 24.90 4.75
CA ASP A 536 17.02 23.83 4.85
C ASP A 536 17.37 22.66 3.93
N GLN A 537 17.82 22.94 2.72
CA GLN A 537 18.39 21.96 1.81
C GLN A 537 19.62 21.28 2.44
N ALA A 538 20.54 22.09 2.96
CA ALA A 538 21.75 21.58 3.63
C ALA A 538 21.41 20.67 4.83
N ALA A 539 20.39 21.02 5.62
CA ALA A 539 19.96 20.19 6.74
C ALA A 539 19.43 18.82 6.27
N ARG A 540 18.62 18.79 5.20
CA ARG A 540 18.10 17.55 4.62
C ARG A 540 19.21 16.66 4.04
N VAL A 541 20.17 17.25 3.34
CA VAL A 541 21.34 16.56 2.78
C VAL A 541 22.23 15.97 3.89
N ARG A 542 22.45 16.71 5.01
CA ARG A 542 23.16 16.21 6.19
C ARG A 542 22.42 15.06 6.86
N ALA A 543 21.11 15.18 7.04
CA ALA A 543 20.29 14.13 7.66
C ALA A 543 20.35 12.80 6.89
N ALA A 544 20.58 12.86 5.59
CA ALA A 544 20.74 11.69 4.72
C ALA A 544 22.19 11.15 4.68
N ASN A 545 23.14 11.77 5.36
CA ASN A 545 24.58 11.44 5.29
C ASN A 545 25.17 11.51 3.86
N LEU A 546 24.66 12.42 3.02
CA LEU A 546 25.08 12.59 1.62
C LEU A 546 25.70 13.98 1.36
N THR A 547 26.29 14.59 2.36
CA THR A 547 26.96 15.89 2.20
C THR A 547 28.11 15.80 1.20
N PRO A 548 28.16 16.68 0.18
CA PRO A 548 29.36 16.85 -0.63
C PRO A 548 30.56 17.21 0.23
N SER A 549 31.76 16.72 -0.15
CA SER A 549 33.00 16.95 0.61
C SER A 549 33.54 18.35 0.39
N ASN A 550 33.28 18.94 -0.76
CA ASN A 550 33.72 20.29 -1.09
C ASN A 550 32.55 21.29 -1.00
N PRO A 551 32.75 22.49 -0.41
CA PRO A 551 31.66 23.48 -0.32
C PRO A 551 31.16 24.05 -1.66
N LEU A 552 31.96 23.97 -2.73
CA LEU A 552 31.58 24.42 -4.08
C LEU A 552 30.76 23.38 -4.85
N GLU A 553 30.53 22.20 -4.29
CA GLU A 553 29.70 21.16 -4.93
C GLU A 553 28.21 21.40 -4.64
N SER A 554 27.36 20.99 -5.57
CA SER A 554 25.91 21.25 -5.50
C SER A 554 25.14 20.04 -4.98
N ALA A 555 24.04 20.29 -4.27
CA ALA A 555 23.10 19.24 -3.87
C ALA A 555 21.66 19.77 -3.77
N ILE A 556 20.70 19.01 -4.28
CA ILE A 556 19.26 19.25 -4.21
C ILE A 556 18.60 18.10 -3.46
N SER A 557 17.74 18.41 -2.47
CA SER A 557 16.86 17.46 -1.80
C SER A 557 15.42 17.77 -2.16
N ALA A 558 14.77 16.91 -2.94
CA ALA A 558 13.41 17.09 -3.41
C ALA A 558 12.50 15.92 -3.03
N SER A 559 11.19 16.18 -2.98
CA SER A 559 10.14 15.16 -2.84
C SER A 559 9.35 15.14 -4.15
N LEU A 560 9.54 14.09 -4.95
CA LEU A 560 9.07 14.01 -6.34
C LEU A 560 7.95 12.99 -6.50
N ALA A 561 6.84 13.39 -7.14
CA ALA A 561 5.77 12.50 -7.55
C ALA A 561 6.26 11.48 -8.62
N PRO A 562 5.54 10.38 -8.87
CA PRO A 562 5.83 9.53 -10.02
C PRO A 562 5.89 10.34 -11.31
N GLY A 563 6.93 10.12 -12.12
CA GLY A 563 7.17 10.89 -13.35
C GLY A 563 8.60 10.82 -13.83
N ASN A 564 8.88 11.53 -14.92
CA ASN A 564 10.20 11.68 -15.51
C ASN A 564 10.87 12.94 -14.99
N TYR A 565 12.15 12.89 -14.72
CA TYR A 565 12.93 14.02 -14.19
C TYR A 565 14.30 14.09 -14.84
N THR A 566 14.85 15.29 -14.89
CA THR A 566 16.15 15.55 -15.46
C THR A 566 16.99 16.43 -14.53
N ALA A 567 18.20 15.99 -14.22
CA ALA A 567 19.22 16.74 -13.50
C ALA A 567 20.28 17.23 -14.50
N ILE A 568 20.51 18.53 -14.58
CA ILE A 568 21.50 19.11 -15.49
C ILE A 568 22.67 19.64 -14.68
N VAL A 569 23.88 19.16 -14.97
CA VAL A 569 25.13 19.61 -14.36
C VAL A 569 25.92 20.47 -15.36
N ARG A 570 26.27 21.68 -14.91
CA ARG A 570 27.10 22.64 -15.67
C ARG A 570 28.27 23.10 -14.83
N GLY A 571 29.28 23.62 -15.48
CA GLY A 571 30.31 24.39 -14.76
C GLY A 571 29.90 25.84 -14.64
N LYS A 572 30.00 26.42 -13.45
CA LYS A 572 29.81 27.83 -13.20
C LYS A 572 30.73 28.66 -14.10
N ASN A 573 30.20 29.76 -14.64
CA ASN A 573 30.94 30.65 -15.57
C ASN A 573 31.51 29.94 -16.80
N ASN A 574 30.78 28.94 -17.34
CA ASN A 574 31.22 28.09 -18.45
C ASN A 574 32.48 27.27 -18.14
N GLY A 575 32.72 26.95 -16.88
CA GLY A 575 33.78 26.01 -16.47
C GLY A 575 33.58 24.63 -17.11
N VAL A 576 34.70 23.96 -17.38
CA VAL A 576 34.71 22.61 -17.97
C VAL A 576 35.58 21.68 -17.15
N GLY A 577 35.28 20.38 -17.19
CA GLY A 577 36.07 19.38 -16.46
C GLY A 577 35.25 18.12 -16.16
N ILE A 578 35.90 17.12 -15.56
CA ILE A 578 35.25 15.89 -15.14
C ILE A 578 34.30 16.18 -13.97
N GLY A 579 33.02 15.90 -14.16
CA GLY A 579 31.98 15.98 -13.16
C GLY A 579 31.31 14.64 -12.94
N LEU A 580 30.60 14.51 -11.81
CA LEU A 580 29.80 13.36 -11.42
C LEU A 580 28.44 13.85 -10.98
N VAL A 581 27.37 13.37 -11.63
CA VAL A 581 26.00 13.50 -11.11
C VAL A 581 25.62 12.23 -10.36
N GLU A 582 25.01 12.37 -9.20
CA GLU A 582 24.52 11.25 -8.42
C GLU A 582 23.07 11.48 -8.02
N ILE A 583 22.26 10.44 -8.11
CA ILE A 583 20.85 10.46 -7.75
C ILE A 583 20.59 9.34 -6.76
N TYR A 584 20.16 9.70 -5.56
CA TYR A 584 19.81 8.79 -4.48
C TYR A 584 18.29 8.85 -4.27
N SER A 585 17.63 7.71 -4.33
CA SER A 585 16.22 7.60 -3.96
C SER A 585 16.09 6.94 -2.59
N PHE A 586 15.23 7.52 -1.74
CA PHE A 586 14.93 6.97 -0.42
C PHE A 586 13.49 6.48 -0.39
N LEU A 587 13.30 5.31 0.18
CA LEU A 587 11.96 4.87 0.55
C LEU A 587 11.37 5.83 1.59
N PRO A 588 10.08 6.18 1.50
CA PRO A 588 9.41 7.02 2.50
C PRO A 588 9.41 6.39 3.89
#